data_89fa1c6590b3acbf0b5c8c70a9424586
#
_entry.id   89fa1c6590b3acbf0b5c8c70a9424586
#
_cell.length_a   1.000
_cell.length_b   1.000
_cell.length_c   1.000
_cell.angle_alpha   90.00
_cell.angle_beta   90.00
_cell.angle_gamma   90.00
#
_symmetry.space_group_name_H-M   'P 1'
#
loop_
_entity.id
_entity.type
_entity.pdbx_description
1 polymer ?
#
loop_
_entity_poly.entity_id
_entity_poly.type
_entity_poly.pdbx_seq_one_letter_code
_entity_poly.pdbx_strand_id
1 'polypeptide(L)'
;MKSCKGLILVLILPLFALSSQNDSHPHEHKYGGLHHWEIPSKDPDRIILTFNGDPSTKRAITWRTDLSVEKSEAQIAVAGVNSSFENEATSYIASTEKFDLGLYKSNKSLIVNYHSVVFENLKPNTLYAYRVGSTENWSEWIQFKTANTDYSPTQFVYFGDAQNDILNHWSRVIRMAYQTAPNASFVIHAGDLVDTAHKDSEWAQWFKAGGFIHSQWTAIPVVGNHEFNRMDGYGGIKPRRLSIQWRPQFNLPVEQTLDSKLHETVYTVEYQDILIVVLNSTGYLEEQTEYIKEKLRNSNAKWKIVTCHHSVFSPAEGRDFEYARKIWKPLFDKYGVDLVLNGHDHTYARGHIPVKSSNIGQSGNIKTLYITSVSGPKQYELDKEQIKNYESDGYNVVKFGEQTQFFQVISIENDKLIYSAYTTLGTLYDKAIITKDFSTGQKTIFNQ
;
A
#
# COMPACT_ATOMS: atom_id res chain seq x y z
N MET A 1 -66.16 -5.45 56.01
CA MET A 1 -66.15 -5.61 54.53
C MET A 1 -65.87 -4.22 53.98
N LYS A 2 -64.63 -3.97 53.56
CA LYS A 2 -64.21 -2.69 52.92
C LYS A 2 -63.62 -3.04 51.55
N SER A 3 -64.29 -2.58 50.50
CA SER A 3 -63.96 -2.67 49.13
C SER A 3 -62.71 -1.79 48.81
N CYS A 4 -61.62 -2.37 48.33
CA CYS A 4 -60.55 -1.63 47.73
C CYS A 4 -60.75 -1.55 46.21
N LYS A 5 -61.00 -0.34 45.74
CA LYS A 5 -60.94 -0.04 44.26
C LYS A 5 -59.50 0.23 43.88
N GLY A 6 -58.95 -0.61 43.10
CA GLY A 6 -57.63 -0.41 42.46
C GLY A 6 -57.72 0.60 41.32
N LEU A 7 -56.94 1.65 41.40
CA LEU A 7 -56.80 2.68 40.37
C LEU A 7 -55.72 2.19 39.37
N ILE A 8 -56.12 1.86 38.15
CA ILE A 8 -55.18 1.56 37.06
C ILE A 8 -54.75 2.91 36.46
N LEU A 9 -53.49 3.26 36.70
CA LEU A 9 -52.85 4.41 36.08
C LEU A 9 -52.32 3.97 34.69
N VAL A 10 -53.00 4.40 33.64
CA VAL A 10 -52.53 4.21 32.27
C VAL A 10 -51.52 5.30 31.95
N LEU A 11 -50.25 4.99 31.94
CA LEU A 11 -49.19 5.87 31.45
C LEU A 11 -49.24 5.89 29.90
N ILE A 12 -49.78 6.98 29.35
CA ILE A 12 -49.67 7.30 27.92
C ILE A 12 -48.30 7.92 27.72
N LEU A 13 -47.35 7.13 27.18
CA LEU A 13 -46.09 7.64 26.65
C LEU A 13 -46.37 8.30 25.29
N PRO A 14 -45.97 9.56 25.08
CA PRO A 14 -46.05 10.15 23.75
C PRO A 14 -45.05 9.45 22.84
N LEU A 15 -45.53 8.85 21.75
CA LEU A 15 -44.68 8.46 20.61
C LEU A 15 -44.10 9.75 20.01
N PHE A 16 -42.86 10.04 20.33
CA PHE A 16 -42.07 10.95 19.49
C PHE A 16 -41.78 10.24 18.20
N ALA A 17 -42.51 10.62 17.16
CA ALA A 17 -42.09 10.34 15.80
C ALA A 17 -40.76 11.06 15.57
N LEU A 18 -39.65 10.31 15.56
CA LEU A 18 -38.40 10.77 15.01
C LEU A 18 -38.61 10.98 13.53
N SER A 19 -39.02 12.21 13.15
CA SER A 19 -38.77 12.67 11.79
C SER A 19 -37.28 12.71 11.62
N SER A 20 -36.74 11.83 10.76
CA SER A 20 -35.41 11.98 10.21
C SER A 20 -35.39 13.29 9.42
N GLN A 21 -35.12 14.40 10.11
CA GLN A 21 -34.61 15.56 9.39
C GLN A 21 -33.26 15.13 8.82
N ASN A 22 -33.22 14.95 7.52
CA ASN A 22 -31.99 15.05 6.75
C ASN A 22 -31.47 16.48 6.98
N ASP A 23 -30.71 16.67 8.04
CA ASP A 23 -29.81 17.81 8.19
C ASP A 23 -28.68 17.67 7.17
N SER A 24 -29.04 17.80 5.90
CA SER A 24 -28.10 18.28 4.89
C SER A 24 -27.85 19.74 5.22
N HIS A 25 -26.92 20.01 6.14
CA HIS A 25 -26.30 21.31 6.17
C HIS A 25 -25.66 21.52 4.81
N PRO A 26 -26.16 22.45 3.97
CA PRO A 26 -25.47 22.84 2.77
C PRO A 26 -24.24 23.64 3.25
N HIS A 27 -23.11 22.98 3.45
CA HIS A 27 -21.85 23.66 3.36
C HIS A 27 -21.78 24.14 1.91
N GLU A 28 -22.21 25.38 1.66
CA GLU A 28 -21.89 26.07 0.41
C GLU A 28 -20.37 26.09 0.31
N HIS A 29 -19.83 25.12 -0.40
CA HIS A 29 -18.41 25.05 -0.67
C HIS A 29 -18.08 26.21 -1.59
N LYS A 30 -17.33 27.20 -1.08
CA LYS A 30 -16.83 28.41 -1.74
C LYS A 30 -16.12 28.10 -3.08
N TYR A 31 -15.91 26.80 -3.41
CA TYR A 31 -15.16 26.27 -4.55
C TYR A 31 -15.94 25.23 -5.36
N GLY A 32 -17.24 25.43 -5.60
CA GLY A 32 -18.01 24.54 -6.50
C GLY A 32 -18.13 23.09 -6.03
N GLY A 33 -18.14 22.85 -4.71
CA GLY A 33 -18.30 21.54 -4.11
C GLY A 33 -16.99 20.76 -3.87
N LEU A 34 -15.83 21.39 -4.09
CA LEU A 34 -14.53 20.84 -3.72
C LEU A 34 -14.14 21.22 -2.30
N HIS A 35 -13.50 20.31 -1.60
CA HIS A 35 -12.83 20.62 -0.34
C HIS A 35 -11.54 21.40 -0.61
N HIS A 36 -11.15 22.29 0.30
CA HIS A 36 -9.94 23.12 0.16
C HIS A 36 -8.65 22.28 -0.06
N TRP A 37 -8.60 21.08 0.50
CA TRP A 37 -7.48 20.15 0.37
C TRP A 37 -7.49 19.31 -0.93
N GLU A 38 -8.57 19.41 -1.74
CA GLU A 38 -8.60 18.83 -3.09
C GLU A 38 -7.99 19.81 -4.11
N ILE A 39 -8.04 21.10 -3.80
CA ILE A 39 -7.65 22.19 -4.72
C ILE A 39 -6.15 22.40 -4.62
N PRO A 40 -5.40 22.29 -5.75
CA PRO A 40 -3.99 22.60 -5.76
C PRO A 40 -3.76 24.09 -5.48
N SER A 41 -2.65 24.40 -4.83
CA SER A 41 -2.20 25.78 -4.59
C SER A 41 -0.73 25.93 -4.98
N LYS A 42 -0.15 27.09 -4.69
CA LYS A 42 1.30 27.28 -4.81
C LYS A 42 2.09 26.47 -3.79
N ASP A 43 1.47 26.14 -2.65
CA ASP A 43 2.09 25.32 -1.64
C ASP A 43 2.13 23.85 -2.12
N PRO A 44 3.25 23.17 -2.02
CA PRO A 44 3.37 21.79 -2.44
C PRO A 44 2.48 20.87 -1.61
N ASP A 45 1.71 20.03 -2.29
CA ASP A 45 0.88 19.00 -1.68
C ASP A 45 1.19 17.61 -2.27
N ARG A 46 0.54 16.56 -1.75
CA ARG A 46 0.71 15.17 -2.21
C ARG A 46 2.17 14.72 -2.24
N ILE A 47 2.96 15.19 -1.28
CA ILE A 47 4.37 14.84 -1.17
C ILE A 47 4.49 13.37 -0.82
N ILE A 48 5.21 12.59 -1.66
CA ILE A 48 5.43 11.17 -1.41
C ILE A 48 6.85 10.74 -1.80
N LEU A 49 7.43 9.91 -0.95
CA LEU A 49 8.70 9.23 -1.22
C LEU A 49 8.47 7.87 -1.86
N THR A 50 9.28 7.54 -2.88
CA THR A 50 9.31 6.21 -3.51
C THR A 50 10.75 5.74 -3.71
N PHE A 51 10.93 4.46 -3.98
CA PHE A 51 12.22 3.94 -4.43
C PHE A 51 12.33 4.04 -5.95
N ASN A 52 13.40 4.68 -6.44
CA ASN A 52 13.80 4.62 -7.82
C ASN A 52 15.33 4.53 -7.88
N GLY A 53 15.85 3.32 -7.91
CA GLY A 53 17.27 2.99 -7.82
C GLY A 53 17.65 2.41 -6.44
N ASP A 54 18.95 2.44 -6.13
CA ASP A 54 19.51 1.85 -4.91
C ASP A 54 19.02 2.58 -3.64
N PRO A 55 18.29 1.90 -2.73
CA PRO A 55 17.78 2.50 -1.50
C PRO A 55 18.82 3.09 -0.55
N SER A 56 20.08 2.68 -0.67
CA SER A 56 21.18 3.19 0.15
C SER A 56 21.73 4.53 -0.34
N THR A 57 21.56 4.84 -1.63
CA THR A 57 22.18 6.01 -2.28
C THR A 57 21.22 6.88 -3.06
N LYS A 58 19.95 6.44 -3.23
CA LYS A 58 18.95 7.17 -4.00
C LYS A 58 17.60 7.22 -3.30
N ARG A 59 16.85 8.29 -3.58
CA ARG A 59 15.44 8.43 -3.15
C ARG A 59 14.69 9.28 -4.14
N ALA A 60 13.54 8.79 -4.62
CA ALA A 60 12.64 9.56 -5.46
C ALA A 60 11.58 10.27 -4.61
N ILE A 61 11.16 11.43 -5.08
CA ILE A 61 10.11 12.22 -4.46
C ILE A 61 9.25 12.87 -5.53
N THR A 62 7.95 12.90 -5.33
CA THR A 62 6.98 13.62 -6.14
C THR A 62 6.10 14.52 -5.28
N TRP A 63 5.60 15.61 -5.86
CA TRP A 63 4.63 16.50 -5.24
C TRP A 63 3.83 17.23 -6.31
N ARG A 64 2.73 17.87 -5.90
CA ARG A 64 1.84 18.63 -6.78
C ARG A 64 1.80 20.09 -6.38
N THR A 65 1.60 20.99 -7.37
CA THR A 65 1.24 22.39 -7.19
C THR A 65 0.19 22.82 -8.21
N ASP A 66 -0.31 24.04 -8.10
CA ASP A 66 -1.08 24.66 -9.18
C ASP A 66 -0.19 25.08 -10.36
N LEU A 67 -0.83 25.53 -11.45
CA LEU A 67 -0.13 25.91 -12.68
C LEU A 67 0.79 27.13 -12.56
N SER A 68 0.64 27.94 -11.53
CA SER A 68 1.46 29.13 -11.34
C SER A 68 2.91 28.82 -10.97
N VAL A 69 3.16 27.61 -10.47
CA VAL A 69 4.51 27.12 -10.12
C VAL A 69 5.09 26.33 -11.30
N GLU A 70 5.62 27.04 -12.29
CA GLU A 70 6.23 26.42 -13.48
C GLU A 70 7.57 25.76 -13.21
N LYS A 71 8.31 26.25 -12.20
CA LYS A 71 9.60 25.72 -11.76
C LYS A 71 9.55 25.43 -10.28
N SER A 72 9.91 24.24 -9.92
CA SER A 72 9.95 23.77 -8.54
C SER A 72 11.28 23.09 -8.24
N GLU A 73 11.62 23.00 -6.97
CA GLU A 73 12.89 22.46 -6.49
C GLU A 73 12.68 21.54 -5.29
N ALA A 74 13.64 20.67 -5.05
CA ALA A 74 13.78 19.96 -3.80
C ALA A 74 15.13 20.33 -3.18
N GLN A 75 15.15 20.54 -1.88
CA GLN A 75 16.37 20.73 -1.10
C GLN A 75 16.58 19.55 -0.17
N ILE A 76 17.84 19.15 0.02
CA ILE A 76 18.21 18.04 0.90
C ILE A 76 19.55 18.33 1.60
N ALA A 77 19.61 17.99 2.88
CA ALA A 77 20.84 18.03 3.67
C ALA A 77 20.89 16.82 4.60
N VAL A 78 22.07 16.47 5.11
CA VAL A 78 22.17 15.56 6.25
C VAL A 78 21.48 16.22 7.44
N ALA A 79 20.55 15.49 8.09
CA ALA A 79 19.80 16.06 9.21
C ALA A 79 20.71 16.40 10.38
N GLY A 80 20.61 17.62 10.88
CA GLY A 80 21.36 18.12 12.01
C GLY A 80 20.51 18.26 13.27
N VAL A 81 21.15 18.38 14.41
CA VAL A 81 20.48 18.56 15.71
C VAL A 81 19.93 19.97 15.94
N ASN A 82 20.31 20.91 15.08
CA ASN A 82 19.85 22.30 15.10
C ASN A 82 19.49 22.76 13.69
N SER A 83 18.88 23.93 13.54
CA SER A 83 18.40 24.45 12.25
C SER A 83 19.51 24.82 11.27
N SER A 84 20.76 24.91 11.68
CA SER A 84 21.84 25.32 10.78
C SER A 84 22.17 24.30 9.68
N PHE A 85 21.67 23.06 9.76
CA PHE A 85 21.81 22.06 8.71
C PHE A 85 21.29 22.56 7.36
N GLU A 86 20.31 23.45 7.37
CA GLU A 86 19.73 24.01 6.14
C GLU A 86 20.75 24.81 5.30
N ASN A 87 21.81 25.34 5.93
CA ASN A 87 22.88 26.06 5.22
C ASN A 87 23.73 25.12 4.35
N GLU A 88 23.68 23.80 4.62
CA GLU A 88 24.39 22.75 3.87
C GLU A 88 23.49 22.08 2.85
N ALA A 89 22.28 22.58 2.65
CA ALA A 89 21.31 21.96 1.76
C ALA A 89 21.73 22.12 0.29
N THR A 90 21.65 21.01 -0.44
CA THR A 90 21.81 20.96 -1.89
C THR A 90 20.46 21.06 -2.55
N SER A 91 20.33 21.93 -3.57
CA SER A 91 19.14 22.09 -4.36
C SER A 91 19.15 21.21 -5.61
N TYR A 92 18.01 20.63 -5.92
CA TYR A 92 17.73 19.84 -7.13
C TYR A 92 16.56 20.48 -7.87
N ILE A 93 16.77 20.82 -9.15
CA ILE A 93 15.68 21.31 -10.00
C ILE A 93 14.76 20.14 -10.34
N ALA A 94 13.46 20.30 -10.11
CA ALA A 94 12.49 19.27 -10.39
C ALA A 94 12.18 19.14 -11.88
N SER A 95 11.94 17.91 -12.33
CA SER A 95 11.19 17.68 -13.56
C SER A 95 9.74 18.06 -13.30
N THR A 96 9.16 18.91 -14.16
CA THR A 96 7.79 19.39 -14.01
C THR A 96 6.95 18.90 -15.19
N GLU A 97 5.83 18.27 -14.91
CA GLU A 97 4.86 17.79 -15.87
C GLU A 97 3.51 18.48 -15.64
N LYS A 98 3.02 19.16 -16.69
CA LYS A 98 1.66 19.71 -16.69
C LYS A 98 0.65 18.60 -16.93
N PHE A 99 -0.30 18.46 -16.04
CA PHE A 99 -1.24 17.36 -16.03
C PHE A 99 -2.69 17.82 -15.93
N ASP A 100 -3.55 17.29 -16.83
CA ASP A 100 -4.99 17.54 -16.81
C ASP A 100 -5.69 16.41 -16.04
N LEU A 101 -6.22 16.75 -14.87
CA LEU A 101 -6.96 15.84 -13.99
C LEU A 101 -8.37 15.50 -14.53
N GLY A 102 -8.77 16.09 -15.66
CA GLY A 102 -10.08 15.90 -16.26
C GLY A 102 -11.15 16.84 -15.71
N LEU A 103 -12.39 16.58 -16.11
CA LEU A 103 -13.54 17.39 -15.70
C LEU A 103 -13.86 17.16 -14.24
N TYR A 104 -13.71 18.20 -13.46
CA TYR A 104 -14.20 18.25 -12.09
C TYR A 104 -15.69 18.63 -12.04
N LYS A 105 -16.33 18.50 -10.87
CA LYS A 105 -17.77 18.76 -10.63
C LYS A 105 -18.31 20.08 -11.22
N SER A 106 -17.43 21.01 -11.59
CA SER A 106 -17.75 22.32 -12.18
C SER A 106 -17.76 22.34 -13.71
N ASN A 107 -17.64 21.22 -14.42
CA ASN A 107 -17.45 21.12 -15.87
C ASN A 107 -16.20 21.88 -16.39
N LYS A 108 -15.26 22.21 -15.51
CA LYS A 108 -13.97 22.79 -15.85
C LYS A 108 -12.87 21.76 -15.63
N SER A 109 -11.94 21.70 -16.58
CA SER A 109 -10.73 20.91 -16.44
C SER A 109 -9.86 21.47 -15.32
N LEU A 110 -9.43 20.63 -14.40
CA LEU A 110 -8.48 21.00 -13.36
C LEU A 110 -7.08 20.60 -13.84
N ILE A 111 -6.27 21.59 -14.18
CA ILE A 111 -4.91 21.38 -14.64
C ILE A 111 -3.94 21.75 -13.52
N VAL A 112 -2.95 20.91 -13.30
CA VAL A 112 -1.96 21.01 -12.22
C VAL A 112 -0.55 20.80 -12.76
N ASN A 113 0.45 21.10 -11.95
CA ASN A 113 1.83 20.66 -12.17
C ASN A 113 2.18 19.57 -11.17
N TYR A 114 2.68 18.43 -11.68
CA TYR A 114 3.39 17.44 -10.90
C TYR A 114 4.89 17.65 -11.07
N HIS A 115 5.60 17.53 -9.95
CA HIS A 115 7.04 17.72 -9.88
C HIS A 115 7.69 16.46 -9.36
N SER A 116 8.87 16.14 -9.87
CA SER A 116 9.63 14.98 -9.37
C SER A 116 11.12 15.24 -9.33
N VAL A 117 11.78 14.65 -8.34
CA VAL A 117 13.24 14.64 -8.17
C VAL A 117 13.66 13.23 -7.78
N VAL A 118 14.80 12.79 -8.26
CA VAL A 118 15.53 11.68 -7.68
C VAL A 118 16.78 12.25 -7.01
N PHE A 119 16.83 12.17 -5.68
CA PHE A 119 18.06 12.44 -4.94
C PHE A 119 19.05 11.31 -5.21
N GLU A 120 20.25 11.64 -5.62
CA GLU A 120 21.31 10.71 -5.96
C GLU A 120 22.57 10.96 -5.12
N ASN A 121 23.46 9.99 -5.10
CA ASN A 121 24.73 10.05 -4.37
C ASN A 121 24.56 10.30 -2.87
N LEU A 122 23.47 9.84 -2.30
CA LEU A 122 23.25 9.91 -0.86
C LEU A 122 24.22 8.97 -0.13
N LYS A 123 24.54 9.30 1.09
CA LYS A 123 25.33 8.43 1.97
C LYS A 123 24.43 7.33 2.54
N PRO A 124 24.89 6.06 2.56
CA PRO A 124 24.15 4.99 3.22
C PRO A 124 23.96 5.23 4.71
N ASN A 125 22.92 4.59 5.29
CA ASN A 125 22.59 4.62 6.72
C ASN A 125 22.53 6.04 7.32
N THR A 126 22.13 7.02 6.54
CA THR A 126 22.17 8.45 6.90
C THR A 126 20.77 9.02 6.98
N LEU A 127 20.48 9.76 8.05
CA LEU A 127 19.24 10.53 8.17
C LEU A 127 19.39 11.84 7.40
N TYR A 128 18.50 12.07 6.45
CA TYR A 128 18.40 13.28 5.66
C TYR A 128 17.18 14.10 6.06
N ALA A 129 17.31 15.41 5.99
CA ALA A 129 16.20 16.34 5.97
C ALA A 129 16.02 16.89 4.54
N TYR A 130 14.80 16.94 4.05
CA TYR A 130 14.49 17.51 2.75
C TYR A 130 13.23 18.36 2.80
N ARG A 131 13.08 19.25 1.84
CA ARG A 131 11.85 20.00 1.56
C ARG A 131 11.65 20.16 0.06
N VAL A 132 10.42 20.41 -0.36
CA VAL A 132 10.07 20.62 -1.76
C VAL A 132 9.28 21.90 -1.92
N GLY A 133 9.34 22.51 -3.12
CA GLY A 133 8.56 23.72 -3.39
C GLY A 133 9.25 24.66 -4.34
N SER A 134 9.12 25.95 -4.09
CA SER A 134 9.73 27.04 -4.82
C SER A 134 10.27 28.08 -3.86
N THR A 135 10.98 29.09 -4.35
CA THR A 135 11.64 30.15 -3.55
C THR A 135 10.71 30.82 -2.53
N GLU A 136 9.42 30.90 -2.82
CA GLU A 136 8.42 31.57 -1.99
C GLU A 136 7.55 30.61 -1.18
N ASN A 137 7.40 29.35 -1.67
CA ASN A 137 6.46 28.39 -1.12
C ASN A 137 7.15 27.04 -0.93
N TRP A 138 7.79 26.83 0.23
CA TRP A 138 8.40 25.57 0.64
C TRP A 138 7.47 24.76 1.52
N SER A 139 7.58 23.42 1.43
CA SER A 139 7.09 22.53 2.49
C SER A 139 7.91 22.72 3.78
N GLU A 140 7.47 22.11 4.85
CA GLU A 140 8.29 21.89 6.03
C GLU A 140 9.53 21.03 5.71
N TRP A 141 10.55 21.04 6.58
CA TRP A 141 11.65 20.08 6.54
C TRP A 141 11.16 18.71 7.01
N ILE A 142 11.26 17.71 6.14
CA ILE A 142 10.80 16.34 6.34
C ILE A 142 12.02 15.43 6.40
N GLN A 143 11.95 14.33 7.14
CA GLN A 143 13.11 13.45 7.31
C GLN A 143 12.83 12.05 6.77
N PHE A 144 13.86 11.46 6.14
CA PHE A 144 13.92 10.04 5.82
C PHE A 144 15.34 9.51 6.05
N LYS A 145 15.46 8.19 6.22
CA LYS A 145 16.75 7.52 6.36
C LYS A 145 17.04 6.66 5.13
N THR A 146 18.29 6.74 4.63
CA THR A 146 18.78 5.83 3.58
C THR A 146 19.02 4.43 4.17
N ALA A 147 18.91 3.40 3.31
CA ALA A 147 19.26 2.04 3.70
C ALA A 147 20.75 1.92 4.05
N ASN A 148 21.11 0.91 4.83
CA ASN A 148 22.50 0.53 5.01
C ASN A 148 22.99 -0.24 3.75
N THR A 149 24.29 -0.26 3.48
CA THR A 149 24.89 -1.16 2.48
C THR A 149 24.95 -2.59 2.97
N ASP A 150 25.20 -2.74 4.27
CA ASP A 150 25.24 -4.03 4.92
C ASP A 150 23.91 -4.35 5.60
N TYR A 151 23.75 -5.59 6.01
CA TYR A 151 22.59 -6.01 6.78
C TYR A 151 22.43 -5.15 8.05
N SER A 152 21.20 -4.71 8.27
CA SER A 152 20.74 -4.21 9.57
C SER A 152 19.27 -4.60 9.79
N PRO A 153 18.82 -4.73 11.04
CA PRO A 153 17.42 -5.02 11.32
C PRO A 153 16.51 -4.06 10.57
N THR A 154 15.53 -4.62 9.86
CA THR A 154 14.60 -3.86 9.01
C THR A 154 13.17 -4.14 9.45
N GLN A 155 12.37 -3.10 9.59
CA GLN A 155 10.95 -3.18 9.82
C GLN A 155 10.21 -2.43 8.73
N PHE A 156 9.14 -3.01 8.21
CA PHE A 156 8.27 -2.36 7.23
C PHE A 156 6.80 -2.66 7.49
N VAL A 157 5.95 -1.81 6.92
CA VAL A 157 4.49 -1.94 7.02
C VAL A 157 3.93 -2.44 5.70
N TYR A 158 2.84 -3.19 5.76
CA TYR A 158 2.09 -3.62 4.60
C TYR A 158 0.61 -3.34 4.80
N PHE A 159 -0.02 -2.82 3.74
CA PHE A 159 -1.46 -2.62 3.63
C PHE A 159 -1.99 -3.36 2.41
N GLY A 160 -3.09 -4.09 2.57
CA GLY A 160 -3.99 -4.42 1.48
C GLY A 160 -4.86 -3.22 1.12
N ASP A 161 -5.86 -3.44 0.28
CA ASP A 161 -6.79 -2.46 -0.27
C ASP A 161 -7.18 -1.34 0.71
N ALA A 162 -6.93 -0.10 0.33
CA ALA A 162 -7.31 1.08 1.11
C ALA A 162 -8.70 1.62 0.73
N GLN A 163 -9.16 1.30 -0.49
CA GLN A 163 -10.50 1.66 -0.99
C GLN A 163 -11.59 1.10 -0.04
N ASN A 164 -12.78 1.58 0.11
CA ASN A 164 -13.47 2.77 -0.28
C ASN A 164 -13.56 3.73 0.91
N ASP A 165 -14.20 4.90 0.76
CA ASP A 165 -14.41 5.85 1.87
C ASP A 165 -13.12 6.09 2.69
N ILE A 166 -12.05 6.35 1.94
CA ILE A 166 -10.65 6.31 2.38
C ILE A 166 -10.40 7.27 3.54
N LEU A 167 -10.87 8.52 3.39
CA LEU A 167 -10.60 9.56 4.39
C LEU A 167 -11.26 9.23 5.74
N ASN A 168 -12.46 8.67 5.73
CA ASN A 168 -13.19 8.36 6.95
C ASN A 168 -12.65 7.12 7.67
N HIS A 169 -12.21 6.10 6.92
CA HIS A 169 -11.92 4.79 7.50
C HIS A 169 -10.45 4.39 7.40
N TRP A 170 -9.83 4.48 6.22
CA TRP A 170 -8.44 4.08 6.07
C TRP A 170 -7.47 5.01 6.82
N SER A 171 -7.82 6.28 6.99
CA SER A 171 -7.02 7.22 7.79
C SER A 171 -6.74 6.72 9.22
N ARG A 172 -7.65 5.96 9.82
CA ARG A 172 -7.47 5.35 11.15
C ARG A 172 -6.40 4.26 11.11
N VAL A 173 -6.41 3.47 10.04
CA VAL A 173 -5.50 2.33 9.86
C VAL A 173 -4.07 2.80 9.70
N ILE A 174 -3.81 3.71 8.75
CA ILE A 174 -2.45 4.19 8.49
C ILE A 174 -1.86 4.94 9.69
N ARG A 175 -2.68 5.69 10.43
CA ARG A 175 -2.25 6.39 11.67
C ARG A 175 -1.94 5.41 12.78
N MET A 176 -2.73 4.35 12.96
CA MET A 176 -2.45 3.31 13.95
C MET A 176 -1.18 2.53 13.56
N ALA A 177 -1.00 2.24 12.28
CA ALA A 177 0.22 1.61 11.77
C ALA A 177 1.47 2.47 12.07
N TYR A 178 1.38 3.79 11.86
CA TYR A 178 2.45 4.72 12.21
C TYR A 178 2.75 4.74 13.70
N GLN A 179 1.73 4.71 14.56
CA GLN A 179 1.92 4.61 16.01
C GLN A 179 2.58 3.29 16.43
N THR A 180 2.26 2.20 15.72
CA THR A 180 2.78 0.86 16.04
C THR A 180 4.23 0.68 15.54
N ALA A 181 4.57 1.24 14.38
CA ALA A 181 5.87 1.07 13.74
C ALA A 181 6.41 2.42 13.20
N PRO A 182 6.63 3.44 14.05
CA PRO A 182 7.02 4.79 13.60
C PRO A 182 8.35 4.82 12.84
N ASN A 183 9.22 3.85 13.10
CA ASN A 183 10.53 3.71 12.47
C ASN A 183 10.56 2.73 11.29
N ALA A 184 9.39 2.40 10.72
CA ALA A 184 9.34 1.55 9.54
C ALA A 184 10.16 2.15 8.39
N SER A 185 10.99 1.33 7.78
CA SER A 185 11.91 1.73 6.71
C SER A 185 11.18 2.06 5.41
N PHE A 186 10.07 1.38 5.17
CA PHE A 186 9.22 1.58 4.00
C PHE A 186 7.81 1.00 4.24
N VAL A 187 6.91 1.26 3.31
CA VAL A 187 5.56 0.73 3.31
C VAL A 187 5.20 0.12 1.95
N ILE A 188 4.59 -1.07 1.97
CA ILE A 188 4.02 -1.72 0.78
C ILE A 188 2.51 -1.47 0.77
N HIS A 189 1.99 -0.95 -0.34
CA HIS A 189 0.55 -0.83 -0.61
C HIS A 189 0.19 -1.84 -1.70
N ALA A 190 -0.50 -2.92 -1.35
CA ALA A 190 -0.73 -4.05 -2.25
C ALA A 190 -1.91 -3.86 -3.22
N GLY A 191 -2.04 -2.65 -3.79
CA GLY A 191 -3.02 -2.32 -4.83
C GLY A 191 -4.36 -1.83 -4.29
N ASP A 192 -5.21 -1.36 -5.20
CA ASP A 192 -6.50 -0.77 -4.92
C ASP A 192 -6.40 0.33 -3.84
N LEU A 193 -5.49 1.29 -4.07
CA LEU A 193 -5.26 2.42 -3.19
C LEU A 193 -6.49 3.33 -3.14
N VAL A 194 -7.21 3.39 -4.27
CA VAL A 194 -8.45 4.13 -4.48
C VAL A 194 -9.49 3.25 -5.18
N ASP A 195 -10.77 3.60 -5.11
CA ASP A 195 -11.84 2.83 -5.78
C ASP A 195 -11.93 3.14 -7.29
N THR A 196 -11.61 4.38 -7.66
CA THR A 196 -11.70 4.83 -9.06
C THR A 196 -10.52 5.73 -9.39
N ALA A 197 -9.44 5.15 -9.91
CA ALA A 197 -8.16 5.84 -10.08
C ALA A 197 -8.14 7.01 -11.10
N HIS A 198 -9.19 7.24 -11.87
CA HIS A 198 -9.33 8.42 -12.72
C HIS A 198 -10.11 9.57 -12.05
N LYS A 199 -10.56 9.39 -10.81
CA LYS A 199 -11.17 10.43 -9.99
C LYS A 199 -10.13 11.03 -9.05
N ASP A 200 -9.67 12.23 -9.34
CA ASP A 200 -8.67 12.92 -8.53
C ASP A 200 -9.11 13.14 -7.08
N SER A 201 -10.42 13.26 -6.84
CA SER A 201 -10.95 13.40 -5.47
C SER A 201 -10.66 12.20 -4.56
N GLU A 202 -10.56 10.99 -5.13
CA GLU A 202 -10.21 9.80 -4.33
C GLU A 202 -8.72 9.76 -4.01
N TRP A 203 -7.86 10.17 -4.95
CA TRP A 203 -6.44 10.38 -4.68
C TRP A 203 -6.21 11.46 -3.63
N ALA A 204 -6.96 12.57 -3.70
CA ALA A 204 -6.90 13.62 -2.70
C ALA A 204 -7.26 13.08 -1.30
N GLN A 205 -8.27 12.19 -1.19
CA GLN A 205 -8.59 11.51 0.07
C GLN A 205 -7.46 10.60 0.54
N TRP A 206 -6.84 9.85 -0.36
CA TRP A 206 -5.75 8.94 -0.02
C TRP A 206 -4.54 9.71 0.53
N PHE A 207 -4.10 10.74 -0.16
CA PHE A 207 -3.02 11.62 0.31
C PHE A 207 -3.38 12.33 1.63
N LYS A 208 -4.61 12.80 1.77
CA LYS A 208 -5.08 13.45 3.00
C LYS A 208 -5.15 12.49 4.18
N ALA A 209 -5.55 11.25 3.95
CA ALA A 209 -5.63 10.22 4.98
C ALA A 209 -4.26 9.88 5.57
N GLY A 210 -3.26 9.68 4.71
CA GLY A 210 -1.88 9.42 5.13
C GLY A 210 -1.14 10.68 5.60
N GLY A 211 -1.44 11.84 5.01
CA GLY A 211 -0.83 13.12 5.38
C GLY A 211 0.70 13.05 5.35
N PHE A 212 1.35 13.52 6.42
CA PHE A 212 2.81 13.53 6.55
C PHE A 212 3.46 12.14 6.49
N ILE A 213 2.70 11.06 6.71
CA ILE A 213 3.25 9.70 6.70
C ILE A 213 3.78 9.34 5.30
N HIS A 214 3.09 9.76 4.23
CA HIS A 214 3.53 9.54 2.86
C HIS A 214 4.85 10.23 2.52
N SER A 215 5.14 11.36 3.15
CA SER A 215 6.37 12.09 2.94
C SER A 215 7.54 11.60 3.81
N GLN A 216 7.28 10.75 4.83
CA GLN A 216 8.30 10.15 5.69
C GLN A 216 8.57 8.68 5.36
N TRP A 217 7.52 7.87 5.21
CA TRP A 217 7.66 6.46 4.82
C TRP A 217 7.82 6.34 3.31
N THR A 218 8.90 5.70 2.87
CA THR A 218 9.08 5.42 1.45
C THR A 218 8.09 4.37 0.98
N ALA A 219 7.28 4.70 -0.01
CA ALA A 219 6.23 3.82 -0.51
C ALA A 219 6.75 2.86 -1.60
N ILE A 220 6.21 1.65 -1.57
CA ILE A 220 6.26 0.65 -2.64
C ILE A 220 4.80 0.41 -3.07
N PRO A 221 4.27 1.23 -3.97
CA PRO A 221 2.90 1.07 -4.45
C PRO A 221 2.80 -0.04 -5.48
N VAL A 222 1.80 -0.89 -5.34
CA VAL A 222 1.42 -1.96 -6.27
C VAL A 222 0.14 -1.55 -6.98
N VAL A 223 0.03 -1.81 -8.28
CA VAL A 223 -1.22 -1.57 -9.00
C VAL A 223 -2.23 -2.67 -8.71
N GLY A 224 -3.46 -2.28 -8.37
CA GLY A 224 -4.60 -3.17 -8.30
C GLY A 224 -5.53 -2.99 -9.51
N ASN A 225 -6.65 -3.71 -9.52
CA ASN A 225 -7.58 -3.60 -10.64
C ASN A 225 -8.36 -2.28 -10.67
N HIS A 226 -8.43 -1.56 -9.57
CA HIS A 226 -9.05 -0.23 -9.48
C HIS A 226 -8.13 0.89 -9.96
N GLU A 227 -6.82 0.68 -10.07
CA GLU A 227 -5.88 1.58 -10.76
C GLU A 227 -6.01 1.51 -12.28
N PHE A 228 -6.76 0.53 -12.83
CA PHE A 228 -7.02 0.39 -14.25
C PHE A 228 -8.45 0.82 -14.61
N ASN A 229 -8.56 1.77 -15.53
CA ASN A 229 -9.86 2.26 -16.02
C ASN A 229 -10.57 1.22 -16.88
N ARG A 230 -11.86 1.01 -16.61
CA ARG A 230 -12.77 0.47 -17.61
C ARG A 230 -13.07 1.61 -18.60
N MET A 231 -12.73 1.44 -19.86
CA MET A 231 -13.08 2.44 -20.88
C MET A 231 -14.58 2.42 -21.12
N ASP A 232 -15.29 3.48 -20.72
CA ASP A 232 -16.72 3.64 -20.95
C ASP A 232 -17.04 3.68 -22.45
N GLY A 233 -18.15 3.11 -22.86
CA GLY A 233 -18.72 3.23 -24.23
C GLY A 233 -18.71 1.97 -25.09
N TYR A 234 -18.20 0.81 -24.69
CA TYR A 234 -18.24 -0.43 -25.47
C TYR A 234 -18.89 -1.58 -24.68
N GLY A 235 -20.04 -2.05 -25.06
CA GLY A 235 -20.64 -3.28 -24.55
C GLY A 235 -19.75 -4.48 -24.93
N GLY A 236 -18.93 -4.95 -24.01
CA GLY A 236 -18.02 -6.06 -24.24
C GLY A 236 -16.84 -6.04 -23.27
N ILE A 237 -16.05 -7.11 -23.28
CA ILE A 237 -14.79 -7.20 -22.54
C ILE A 237 -13.82 -6.16 -23.09
N LYS A 238 -13.51 -5.14 -22.31
CA LYS A 238 -12.64 -4.05 -22.74
C LYS A 238 -11.25 -4.20 -22.17
N PRO A 239 -10.19 -3.80 -22.93
CA PRO A 239 -8.86 -3.68 -22.38
C PRO A 239 -8.89 -2.64 -21.27
N ARG A 240 -8.48 -3.03 -20.08
CA ARG A 240 -8.24 -2.09 -18.98
C ARG A 240 -6.96 -1.32 -19.28
N ARG A 241 -6.96 -0.01 -19.02
CA ARG A 241 -5.76 0.82 -19.14
C ARG A 241 -5.42 1.38 -17.77
N LEU A 242 -4.14 1.37 -17.44
CA LEU A 242 -3.63 2.05 -16.25
C LEU A 242 -4.12 3.50 -16.25
N SER A 243 -4.61 3.96 -15.11
CA SER A 243 -5.03 5.35 -14.94
C SER A 243 -3.87 6.29 -15.27
N ILE A 244 -4.18 7.32 -16.04
CA ILE A 244 -3.21 8.39 -16.34
C ILE A 244 -2.70 9.07 -15.06
N GLN A 245 -3.43 9.00 -13.96
CA GLN A 245 -3.06 9.60 -12.68
C GLN A 245 -2.01 8.79 -11.89
N TRP A 246 -1.66 7.57 -12.32
CA TRP A 246 -0.67 6.75 -11.63
C TRP A 246 0.75 7.32 -11.73
N ARG A 247 1.24 7.47 -12.96
CA ARG A 247 2.63 7.86 -13.23
C ARG A 247 3.03 9.23 -12.69
N PRO A 248 2.19 10.28 -12.79
CA PRO A 248 2.58 11.59 -12.24
C PRO A 248 2.73 11.60 -10.72
N GLN A 249 2.04 10.70 -10.02
CA GLN A 249 2.06 10.64 -8.55
C GLN A 249 3.20 9.80 -7.99
N PHE A 250 3.72 8.83 -8.76
CA PHE A 250 4.73 7.90 -8.27
C PHE A 250 5.92 7.85 -9.23
N ASN A 251 7.08 8.26 -8.75
CA ASN A 251 8.33 8.13 -9.50
C ASN A 251 8.94 6.75 -9.18
N LEU A 252 8.68 5.76 -10.05
CA LEU A 252 9.03 4.36 -9.86
C LEU A 252 10.07 3.87 -10.87
N PRO A 253 10.76 2.75 -10.60
CA PRO A 253 11.69 2.15 -11.54
C PRO A 253 11.01 1.77 -12.85
N VAL A 254 11.70 2.03 -13.95
CA VAL A 254 11.29 1.59 -15.30
C VAL A 254 12.19 0.43 -15.72
N GLU A 255 11.63 -0.77 -15.78
CA GLU A 255 12.32 -1.97 -16.20
C GLU A 255 12.35 -2.04 -17.74
N GLN A 256 13.48 -1.68 -18.33
CA GLN A 256 13.65 -1.56 -19.78
C GLN A 256 13.47 -2.89 -20.56
N THR A 257 13.58 -4.02 -19.87
CA THR A 257 13.39 -5.36 -20.47
C THR A 257 11.92 -5.74 -20.62
N LEU A 258 11.01 -4.98 -19.99
CA LEU A 258 9.57 -5.20 -20.07
C LEU A 258 8.90 -4.31 -21.12
N ASP A 259 7.76 -4.77 -21.64
CA ASP A 259 6.89 -3.94 -22.48
C ASP A 259 6.52 -2.65 -21.74
N SER A 260 6.43 -1.55 -22.46
CA SER A 260 6.10 -0.22 -21.89
C SER A 260 4.77 -0.17 -21.12
N LYS A 261 3.86 -1.09 -21.37
CA LYS A 261 2.60 -1.24 -20.62
C LYS A 261 2.83 -1.68 -19.16
N LEU A 262 3.96 -2.35 -18.90
CA LEU A 262 4.36 -2.83 -17.58
C LEU A 262 5.30 -1.86 -16.85
N HIS A 263 5.79 -0.81 -17.52
CA HIS A 263 6.65 0.18 -16.88
C HIS A 263 5.94 0.80 -15.67
N GLU A 264 6.69 0.99 -14.58
CA GLU A 264 6.22 1.57 -13.31
C GLU A 264 5.07 0.80 -12.62
N THR A 265 4.73 -0.40 -13.11
CA THR A 265 3.77 -1.32 -12.50
C THR A 265 4.39 -2.68 -12.17
N VAL A 266 5.53 -3.00 -12.80
CA VAL A 266 6.36 -4.17 -12.50
C VAL A 266 7.78 -3.68 -12.29
N TYR A 267 8.32 -3.90 -11.11
CA TYR A 267 9.67 -3.46 -10.74
C TYR A 267 10.21 -4.22 -9.54
N THR A 268 11.49 -4.02 -9.23
CA THR A 268 12.12 -4.57 -8.03
C THR A 268 12.69 -3.48 -7.15
N VAL A 269 12.72 -3.76 -5.85
CA VAL A 269 13.46 -2.99 -4.86
C VAL A 269 14.37 -3.95 -4.10
N GLU A 270 15.67 -3.68 -4.11
CA GLU A 270 16.64 -4.39 -3.28
C GLU A 270 16.97 -3.53 -2.06
N TYR A 271 16.36 -3.85 -0.93
CA TYR A 271 16.58 -3.15 0.33
C TYR A 271 17.51 -3.98 1.22
N GLN A 272 18.80 -3.67 1.22
CA GLN A 272 19.83 -4.48 1.90
C GLN A 272 19.78 -5.95 1.40
N ASP A 273 19.58 -6.90 2.29
CA ASP A 273 19.48 -8.33 1.98
C ASP A 273 18.04 -8.79 1.62
N ILE A 274 17.15 -7.86 1.29
CA ILE A 274 15.75 -8.12 0.97
C ILE A 274 15.47 -7.76 -0.49
N LEU A 275 15.11 -8.74 -1.31
CA LEU A 275 14.54 -8.51 -2.64
C LEU A 275 13.03 -8.42 -2.55
N ILE A 276 12.46 -7.33 -3.03
CA ILE A 276 11.02 -7.15 -3.17
C ILE A 276 10.70 -7.09 -4.67
N VAL A 277 9.91 -8.05 -5.16
CA VAL A 277 9.44 -8.12 -6.55
C VAL A 277 7.99 -7.67 -6.58
N VAL A 278 7.73 -6.55 -7.24
CA VAL A 278 6.40 -5.98 -7.45
C VAL A 278 5.88 -6.42 -8.81
N LEU A 279 4.69 -7.03 -8.84
CA LEU A 279 4.07 -7.59 -10.04
C LEU A 279 2.71 -6.96 -10.31
N ASN A 280 2.37 -6.86 -11.58
CA ASN A 280 1.06 -6.43 -12.05
C ASN A 280 0.16 -7.65 -12.28
N SER A 281 -0.74 -7.93 -11.36
CA SER A 281 -1.67 -9.06 -11.46
C SER A 281 -2.97 -8.72 -12.19
N THR A 282 -3.11 -7.50 -12.71
CA THR A 282 -4.32 -7.08 -13.45
C THR A 282 -4.27 -7.49 -14.93
N GLY A 283 -3.05 -7.76 -15.47
CA GLY A 283 -2.88 -8.21 -16.85
C GLY A 283 -1.43 -8.52 -17.21
N TYR A 284 -1.23 -9.06 -18.40
CA TYR A 284 0.10 -9.36 -18.96
C TYR A 284 0.91 -10.33 -18.06
N LEU A 285 0.26 -11.37 -17.52
CA LEU A 285 0.85 -12.23 -16.51
C LEU A 285 2.00 -13.09 -17.07
N GLU A 286 1.84 -13.61 -18.30
CA GLU A 286 2.87 -14.40 -18.97
C GLU A 286 4.10 -13.58 -19.28
N GLU A 287 3.93 -12.36 -19.74
CA GLU A 287 5.01 -11.44 -20.13
C GLU A 287 5.93 -11.13 -18.94
N GLN A 288 5.43 -11.26 -17.72
CA GLN A 288 6.21 -11.06 -16.50
C GLN A 288 6.99 -12.31 -16.07
N THR A 289 6.72 -13.47 -16.68
CA THR A 289 7.28 -14.77 -16.25
C THR A 289 8.81 -14.81 -16.32
N GLU A 290 9.38 -14.33 -17.44
CA GLU A 290 10.84 -14.32 -17.60
C GLU A 290 11.51 -13.29 -16.67
N TYR A 291 10.87 -12.16 -16.45
CA TYR A 291 11.31 -11.15 -15.48
C TYR A 291 11.37 -11.73 -14.06
N ILE A 292 10.30 -12.41 -13.62
CA ILE A 292 10.24 -13.08 -12.31
C ILE A 292 11.41 -14.08 -12.18
N LYS A 293 11.61 -14.92 -13.20
CA LYS A 293 12.70 -15.92 -13.22
C LYS A 293 14.06 -15.26 -13.10
N GLU A 294 14.28 -14.21 -13.88
CA GLU A 294 15.55 -13.50 -13.91
C GLU A 294 15.86 -12.87 -12.55
N LYS A 295 14.93 -12.06 -12.03
CA LYS A 295 15.13 -11.34 -10.76
C LYS A 295 15.30 -12.30 -9.58
N LEU A 296 14.46 -13.32 -9.48
CA LEU A 296 14.54 -14.29 -8.38
C LEU A 296 15.79 -15.19 -8.45
N ARG A 297 16.22 -15.59 -9.68
CA ARG A 297 17.39 -16.44 -9.89
C ARG A 297 18.69 -15.70 -9.61
N ASN A 298 18.81 -14.46 -10.09
CA ASN A 298 20.04 -13.70 -10.05
C ASN A 298 20.26 -12.95 -8.73
N SER A 299 19.25 -12.88 -7.86
CA SER A 299 19.36 -12.20 -6.57
C SER A 299 20.07 -13.05 -5.52
N ASN A 300 21.04 -12.44 -4.86
CA ASN A 300 21.71 -12.98 -3.67
C ASN A 300 21.02 -12.58 -2.36
N ALA A 301 19.87 -11.93 -2.42
CA ALA A 301 19.12 -11.50 -1.25
C ALA A 301 18.78 -12.68 -0.34
N LYS A 302 18.98 -12.50 0.96
CA LYS A 302 18.66 -13.51 1.97
C LYS A 302 17.16 -13.74 2.10
N TRP A 303 16.37 -12.67 1.91
CA TRP A 303 14.92 -12.71 1.94
C TRP A 303 14.33 -12.28 0.61
N LYS A 304 13.39 -13.06 0.09
CA LYS A 304 12.71 -12.79 -1.19
C LYS A 304 11.22 -12.63 -0.95
N ILE A 305 10.71 -11.43 -1.22
CA ILE A 305 9.31 -11.06 -1.05
C ILE A 305 8.72 -10.77 -2.43
N VAL A 306 7.54 -11.29 -2.70
CA VAL A 306 6.75 -10.94 -3.87
C VAL A 306 5.50 -10.22 -3.41
N THR A 307 5.12 -9.16 -4.09
CA THR A 307 3.84 -8.49 -3.86
C THR A 307 3.12 -8.27 -5.18
N CYS A 308 1.84 -8.61 -5.20
CA CYS A 308 0.91 -8.33 -6.28
C CYS A 308 -0.49 -8.18 -5.70
N HIS A 309 -1.38 -7.51 -6.42
CA HIS A 309 -2.69 -7.21 -5.87
C HIS A 309 -3.57 -8.44 -5.68
N HIS A 310 -3.83 -9.22 -6.75
CA HIS A 310 -4.72 -10.38 -6.65
C HIS A 310 -4.09 -11.50 -5.81
N SER A 311 -4.92 -12.11 -4.96
CA SER A 311 -4.49 -13.19 -4.07
C SER A 311 -4.19 -14.47 -4.84
N VAL A 312 -2.99 -15.02 -4.63
CA VAL A 312 -2.60 -16.30 -5.22
C VAL A 312 -3.48 -17.44 -4.68
N PHE A 313 -3.88 -17.33 -3.41
CA PHE A 313 -4.84 -18.23 -2.75
C PHE A 313 -5.94 -17.35 -2.15
N SER A 314 -7.02 -17.18 -2.90
CA SER A 314 -8.12 -16.29 -2.50
C SER A 314 -8.96 -16.90 -1.37
N PRO A 315 -9.12 -16.20 -0.25
CA PRO A 315 -10.02 -16.64 0.80
C PRO A 315 -11.48 -16.19 0.61
N ALA A 316 -11.75 -15.28 -0.34
CA ALA A 316 -13.06 -14.65 -0.49
C ALA A 316 -13.99 -15.42 -1.42
N GLU A 317 -15.29 -15.39 -1.10
CA GLU A 317 -16.34 -16.05 -1.87
C GLU A 317 -16.39 -15.59 -3.34
N GLY A 318 -16.49 -16.56 -4.25
CA GLY A 318 -16.62 -16.34 -5.69
C GLY A 318 -15.37 -15.75 -6.35
N ARG A 319 -14.22 -15.81 -5.69
CA ARG A 319 -12.93 -15.31 -6.18
C ARG A 319 -11.90 -16.42 -6.21
N ASP A 320 -11.23 -16.57 -7.33
CA ASP A 320 -10.05 -17.42 -7.47
C ASP A 320 -9.15 -16.89 -8.58
N PHE A 321 -7.86 -16.88 -8.32
CA PHE A 321 -6.86 -16.47 -9.30
C PHE A 321 -6.00 -17.65 -9.74
N GLU A 322 -6.69 -18.74 -10.10
CA GLU A 322 -6.09 -20.01 -10.48
C GLU A 322 -5.01 -19.86 -11.55
N TYR A 323 -5.24 -18.98 -12.54
CA TYR A 323 -4.31 -18.77 -13.64
C TYR A 323 -2.95 -18.25 -13.16
N ALA A 324 -2.92 -17.20 -12.35
CA ALA A 324 -1.67 -16.71 -11.78
C ALA A 324 -1.02 -17.74 -10.85
N ARG A 325 -1.84 -18.47 -10.09
CA ARG A 325 -1.35 -19.57 -9.23
C ARG A 325 -0.65 -20.63 -10.08
N LYS A 326 -1.18 -21.00 -11.24
CA LYS A 326 -0.58 -21.99 -12.14
C LYS A 326 0.77 -21.53 -12.72
N ILE A 327 0.91 -20.26 -13.09
CA ILE A 327 2.13 -19.78 -13.77
C ILE A 327 3.18 -19.20 -12.82
N TRP A 328 2.80 -18.54 -11.74
CA TRP A 328 3.74 -17.85 -10.84
C TRP A 328 4.16 -18.67 -9.62
N LYS A 329 3.22 -19.41 -9.00
CA LYS A 329 3.55 -20.23 -7.81
C LYS A 329 4.71 -21.21 -8.04
N PRO A 330 4.79 -21.94 -9.18
CA PRO A 330 5.92 -22.83 -9.44
C PRO A 330 7.26 -22.10 -9.46
N LEU A 331 7.29 -20.83 -9.88
CA LEU A 331 8.49 -20.00 -9.87
C LEU A 331 8.83 -19.57 -8.43
N PHE A 332 7.84 -19.18 -7.65
CA PHE A 332 8.04 -18.84 -6.25
C PHE A 332 8.61 -20.01 -5.45
N ASP A 333 8.04 -21.20 -5.65
CA ASP A 333 8.54 -22.43 -5.03
C ASP A 333 9.96 -22.76 -5.46
N LYS A 334 10.26 -22.66 -6.78
CA LYS A 334 11.56 -23.01 -7.36
C LYS A 334 12.69 -22.09 -6.90
N TYR A 335 12.41 -20.79 -6.82
CA TYR A 335 13.41 -19.76 -6.51
C TYR A 335 13.40 -19.31 -5.06
N GLY A 336 12.65 -20.01 -4.20
CA GLY A 336 12.69 -19.86 -2.75
C GLY A 336 12.10 -18.54 -2.25
N VAL A 337 10.98 -18.08 -2.81
CA VAL A 337 10.25 -16.94 -2.27
C VAL A 337 9.83 -17.24 -0.83
N ASP A 338 10.05 -16.29 0.06
CA ASP A 338 9.79 -16.44 1.49
C ASP A 338 8.37 -15.98 1.86
N LEU A 339 7.95 -14.85 1.27
CA LEU A 339 6.70 -14.18 1.60
C LEU A 339 6.02 -13.65 0.33
N VAL A 340 4.71 -13.87 0.21
CA VAL A 340 3.85 -13.27 -0.82
C VAL A 340 2.79 -12.42 -0.14
N LEU A 341 2.68 -11.14 -0.52
CA LEU A 341 1.77 -10.15 0.04
C LEU A 341 0.73 -9.74 -1.00
N ASN A 342 -0.54 -9.92 -0.67
CA ASN A 342 -1.68 -9.69 -1.56
C ASN A 342 -2.79 -8.83 -0.94
N GLY A 343 -3.60 -8.20 -1.78
CA GLY A 343 -4.85 -7.52 -1.44
C GLY A 343 -6.07 -8.19 -2.07
N HIS A 344 -6.94 -7.38 -2.69
CA HIS A 344 -8.05 -7.75 -3.55
C HIS A 344 -9.28 -8.37 -2.88
N ASP A 345 -9.08 -9.27 -1.96
CA ASP A 345 -10.18 -10.13 -1.47
C ASP A 345 -10.95 -9.54 -0.29
N HIS A 346 -10.53 -8.37 0.20
CA HIS A 346 -11.20 -7.65 1.29
C HIS A 346 -11.51 -8.51 2.53
N THR A 347 -10.66 -9.51 2.75
CA THR A 347 -10.64 -10.43 3.90
C THR A 347 -9.21 -10.58 4.38
N TYR A 348 -9.02 -11.30 5.47
CA TYR A 348 -7.69 -11.65 5.95
C TYR A 348 -7.49 -13.17 5.86
N ALA A 349 -6.37 -13.58 5.28
CA ALA A 349 -5.91 -14.96 5.36
C ALA A 349 -4.39 -15.04 5.42
N ARG A 350 -3.90 -15.94 6.26
CA ARG A 350 -2.50 -16.34 6.30
C ARG A 350 -2.41 -17.87 6.19
N GLY A 351 -1.64 -18.31 5.22
CA GLY A 351 -1.37 -19.72 5.00
C GLY A 351 0.01 -19.92 4.39
N HIS A 352 0.42 -21.18 4.27
CA HIS A 352 1.75 -21.52 3.76
C HIS A 352 1.73 -22.83 2.97
N ILE A 353 2.79 -23.03 2.19
CA ILE A 353 3.07 -24.31 1.53
C ILE A 353 4.06 -25.11 2.41
N PRO A 354 3.66 -26.23 3.00
CA PRO A 354 4.57 -27.08 3.76
C PRO A 354 5.58 -27.79 2.86
N VAL A 355 6.75 -28.15 3.39
CA VAL A 355 7.78 -28.92 2.64
C VAL A 355 7.33 -30.36 2.44
N LYS A 356 6.62 -30.94 3.39
CA LYS A 356 5.97 -32.27 3.30
C LYS A 356 4.50 -32.09 3.63
N SER A 357 3.63 -32.93 3.08
CA SER A 357 2.18 -32.92 3.29
C SER A 357 1.76 -33.33 4.71
N SER A 358 2.38 -32.76 5.72
CA SER A 358 2.03 -32.91 7.13
C SER A 358 1.42 -31.61 7.62
N ASN A 359 0.27 -31.70 8.29
CA ASN A 359 -0.29 -30.58 9.01
C ASN A 359 0.78 -30.00 9.95
N ILE A 360 1.21 -28.77 9.65
CA ILE A 360 2.11 -28.03 10.50
C ILE A 360 1.23 -27.40 11.59
N GLY A 361 1.21 -27.98 12.77
CA GLY A 361 0.52 -27.41 13.91
C GLY A 361 1.14 -26.07 14.32
N GLN A 362 1.80 -26.00 15.47
CA GLN A 362 2.45 -24.79 15.95
C GLN A 362 3.78 -24.48 15.23
N SER A 363 4.48 -25.50 14.71
CA SER A 363 5.74 -25.29 13.98
C SER A 363 5.99 -26.36 12.92
N GLY A 364 6.72 -26.00 11.86
CA GLY A 364 7.15 -26.93 10.81
C GLY A 364 7.85 -26.24 9.63
N ASN A 365 8.36 -27.06 8.71
CA ASN A 365 9.10 -26.56 7.55
C ASN A 365 8.16 -26.14 6.43
N ILE A 366 8.39 -24.93 5.89
CA ILE A 366 7.58 -24.34 4.83
C ILE A 366 8.42 -23.96 3.61
N LYS A 367 7.76 -23.82 2.45
CA LYS A 367 8.33 -23.20 1.26
C LYS A 367 8.09 -21.69 1.25
N THR A 368 6.83 -21.29 1.26
CA THR A 368 6.42 -19.88 1.10
C THR A 368 5.26 -19.58 2.04
N LEU A 369 5.27 -18.41 2.67
CA LEU A 369 4.15 -17.83 3.41
C LEU A 369 3.35 -16.91 2.50
N TYR A 370 2.03 -17.07 2.46
CA TYR A 370 1.10 -16.24 1.70
C TYR A 370 0.19 -15.47 2.64
N ILE A 371 0.03 -14.17 2.37
CA ILE A 371 -0.82 -13.27 3.12
C ILE A 371 -1.76 -12.56 2.16
N THR A 372 -3.04 -12.60 2.46
CA THR A 372 -4.06 -11.71 1.90
C THR A 372 -4.57 -10.82 3.00
N SER A 373 -4.67 -9.50 2.76
CA SER A 373 -5.13 -8.56 3.77
C SER A 373 -5.96 -7.44 3.17
N VAL A 374 -6.72 -6.75 4.02
CA VAL A 374 -7.52 -5.58 3.70
C VAL A 374 -7.32 -4.51 4.76
N SER A 375 -7.12 -3.28 4.32
CA SER A 375 -6.98 -2.13 5.22
C SER A 375 -8.14 -1.13 5.12
N GLY A 376 -8.88 -1.16 4.03
CA GLY A 376 -10.09 -0.36 3.79
C GLY A 376 -11.34 -0.92 4.49
N PRO A 377 -12.45 -0.18 4.44
CA PRO A 377 -13.70 -0.57 5.10
C PRO A 377 -14.53 -1.60 4.34
N LYS A 378 -14.26 -1.78 3.03
CA LYS A 378 -14.97 -2.76 2.21
C LYS A 378 -14.56 -4.16 2.62
N GLN A 379 -15.54 -5.03 2.88
CA GLN A 379 -15.31 -6.37 3.39
C GLN A 379 -16.09 -7.40 2.55
N TYR A 380 -15.52 -8.60 2.41
CA TYR A 380 -16.17 -9.75 1.79
C TYR A 380 -16.27 -10.91 2.77
N GLU A 381 -17.12 -11.87 2.44
CA GLU A 381 -17.28 -13.10 3.19
C GLU A 381 -16.23 -14.14 2.78
N LEU A 382 -15.88 -15.02 3.69
CA LEU A 382 -14.93 -16.09 3.47
C LEU A 382 -15.60 -17.29 2.79
N ASP A 383 -14.97 -17.81 1.74
CA ASP A 383 -15.30 -19.11 1.15
C ASP A 383 -14.54 -20.23 1.85
N LYS A 384 -15.16 -20.81 2.86
CA LYS A 384 -14.55 -21.89 3.66
C LYS A 384 -14.36 -23.17 2.86
N GLU A 385 -15.18 -23.43 1.85
CA GLU A 385 -15.04 -24.60 0.98
C GLU A 385 -13.84 -24.43 0.05
N GLN A 386 -13.74 -23.27 -0.60
CA GLN A 386 -12.58 -22.95 -1.45
C GLN A 386 -11.27 -22.98 -0.66
N ILE A 387 -11.25 -22.39 0.53
CA ILE A 387 -10.09 -22.43 1.43
C ILE A 387 -9.64 -23.87 1.68
N LYS A 388 -10.59 -24.77 1.94
CA LYS A 388 -10.30 -26.18 2.16
C LYS A 388 -9.83 -26.88 0.88
N ASN A 389 -10.37 -26.50 -0.28
CA ASN A 389 -9.96 -27.09 -1.55
C ASN A 389 -8.49 -26.79 -1.89
N TYR A 390 -7.94 -25.67 -1.44
CA TYR A 390 -6.52 -25.35 -1.61
C TYR A 390 -5.55 -26.31 -0.87
N GLU A 391 -6.05 -27.13 0.07
CA GLU A 391 -5.25 -28.20 0.67
C GLU A 391 -4.78 -29.20 -0.40
N SER A 392 -5.58 -29.42 -1.45
CA SER A 392 -5.20 -30.27 -2.58
C SER A 392 -4.05 -29.65 -3.41
N ASP A 393 -3.92 -28.32 -3.42
CA ASP A 393 -2.80 -27.59 -4.02
C ASP A 393 -1.59 -27.47 -3.07
N GLY A 394 -1.67 -28.15 -1.91
CA GLY A 394 -0.66 -28.16 -0.86
C GLY A 394 -0.60 -26.87 -0.04
N TYR A 395 -1.67 -26.05 -0.03
CA TYR A 395 -1.74 -24.83 0.74
C TYR A 395 -2.53 -25.02 2.04
N ASN A 396 -1.91 -24.71 3.15
CA ASN A 396 -2.52 -24.80 4.47
C ASN A 396 -2.82 -23.39 4.99
N VAL A 397 -4.11 -23.07 5.15
CA VAL A 397 -4.54 -21.84 5.84
C VAL A 397 -4.42 -22.06 7.36
N VAL A 398 -3.78 -21.11 8.03
CA VAL A 398 -3.54 -21.16 9.48
C VAL A 398 -4.45 -20.17 10.21
N LYS A 399 -4.66 -19.00 9.61
CA LYS A 399 -5.47 -17.94 10.20
C LYS A 399 -6.26 -17.23 9.11
N PHE A 400 -7.49 -16.92 9.41
CA PHE A 400 -8.34 -16.10 8.56
C PHE A 400 -9.22 -15.17 9.40
N GLY A 401 -9.76 -14.12 8.79
CA GLY A 401 -10.62 -13.13 9.43
C GLY A 401 -11.42 -12.33 8.41
N GLU A 402 -12.57 -11.87 8.84
CA GLU A 402 -13.50 -11.06 8.07
C GLU A 402 -14.02 -9.90 8.92
N GLN A 403 -14.72 -8.93 8.30
CA GLN A 403 -15.34 -7.79 8.96
C GLN A 403 -14.37 -6.98 9.84
N THR A 404 -13.09 -6.92 9.45
CA THR A 404 -12.04 -6.24 10.21
C THR A 404 -11.03 -5.59 9.27
N GLN A 405 -10.69 -4.35 9.55
CA GLN A 405 -9.60 -3.64 8.87
C GLN A 405 -8.27 -4.00 9.55
N PHE A 406 -7.26 -4.33 8.74
CA PHE A 406 -5.96 -4.75 9.22
C PHE A 406 -4.82 -3.91 8.66
N PHE A 407 -3.70 -3.91 9.36
CA PHE A 407 -2.38 -3.58 8.85
C PHE A 407 -1.37 -4.57 9.39
N GLN A 408 -0.26 -4.73 8.69
CA GLN A 408 0.77 -5.67 9.09
C GLN A 408 2.10 -4.96 9.30
N VAL A 409 2.83 -5.43 10.30
CA VAL A 409 4.22 -5.05 10.58
C VAL A 409 5.09 -6.29 10.40
N ILE A 410 6.06 -6.19 9.51
CA ILE A 410 7.03 -7.25 9.24
C ILE A 410 8.41 -6.76 9.68
N SER A 411 9.06 -7.53 10.54
CA SER A 411 10.42 -7.26 11.00
C SER A 411 11.35 -8.37 10.54
N ILE A 412 12.51 -8.01 10.02
CA ILE A 412 13.56 -8.94 9.58
C ILE A 412 14.80 -8.70 10.43
N GLU A 413 15.22 -9.72 11.16
CA GLU A 413 16.35 -9.71 12.07
C GLU A 413 17.24 -10.95 11.81
N ASN A 414 18.33 -10.76 11.06
CA ASN A 414 19.20 -11.86 10.60
C ASN A 414 18.43 -12.98 9.87
N ASP A 415 18.42 -14.16 10.44
CA ASP A 415 17.77 -15.36 9.93
C ASP A 415 16.27 -15.45 10.31
N LYS A 416 15.73 -14.40 10.92
CA LYS A 416 14.37 -14.37 11.44
C LYS A 416 13.52 -13.30 10.75
N LEU A 417 12.34 -13.70 10.27
CA LEU A 417 11.27 -12.82 9.82
C LEU A 417 10.11 -12.96 10.80
N ILE A 418 9.67 -11.83 11.37
CA ILE A 418 8.55 -11.74 12.30
C ILE A 418 7.41 -11.03 11.57
N TYR A 419 6.33 -11.75 11.34
CA TYR A 419 5.09 -11.23 10.79
C TYR A 419 4.10 -10.97 11.91
N SER A 420 3.48 -9.79 11.93
CA SER A 420 2.44 -9.41 12.89
C SER A 420 1.33 -8.66 12.19
N ALA A 421 0.08 -9.12 12.34
CA ALA A 421 -1.12 -8.44 11.87
C ALA A 421 -1.84 -7.78 13.03
N TYR A 422 -2.25 -6.53 12.83
CA TYR A 422 -2.94 -5.72 13.83
C TYR A 422 -4.28 -5.22 13.28
N THR A 423 -5.25 -5.06 14.18
CA THR A 423 -6.50 -4.38 13.88
C THR A 423 -6.32 -2.85 13.91
N THR A 424 -7.32 -2.09 13.45
CA THR A 424 -7.35 -0.61 13.57
C THR A 424 -7.25 -0.09 15.01
N LEU A 425 -7.44 -0.95 16.01
CA LEU A 425 -7.30 -0.59 17.43
C LEU A 425 -5.88 -0.84 17.97
N GLY A 426 -4.95 -1.30 17.11
CA GLY A 426 -3.59 -1.66 17.52
C GLY A 426 -3.52 -3.01 18.26
N THR A 427 -4.61 -3.79 18.26
CA THR A 427 -4.63 -5.12 18.87
C THR A 427 -3.96 -6.13 17.95
N LEU A 428 -2.98 -6.87 18.47
CA LEU A 428 -2.36 -7.98 17.75
C LEU A 428 -3.42 -9.06 17.47
N TYR A 429 -3.62 -9.37 16.20
CA TYR A 429 -4.60 -10.35 15.73
C TYR A 429 -3.97 -11.70 15.37
N ASP A 430 -2.79 -11.64 14.73
CA ASP A 430 -2.10 -12.80 14.23
C ASP A 430 -0.58 -12.57 14.23
N LYS A 431 0.19 -13.63 14.49
CA LYS A 431 1.65 -13.56 14.49
C LYS A 431 2.27 -14.86 14.03
N ALA A 432 3.32 -14.74 13.22
CA ALA A 432 4.16 -15.87 12.83
C ALA A 432 5.63 -15.45 12.84
N ILE A 433 6.49 -16.40 13.16
CA ILE A 433 7.93 -16.23 13.08
C ILE A 433 8.46 -17.27 12.09
N ILE A 434 9.23 -16.83 11.11
CA ILE A 434 9.95 -17.69 10.17
C ILE A 434 11.43 -17.58 10.50
N THR A 435 12.08 -18.71 10.72
CA THR A 435 13.55 -18.80 10.74
C THR A 435 14.04 -19.44 9.44
N LYS A 436 15.15 -18.95 8.90
CA LYS A 436 15.71 -19.41 7.63
C LYS A 436 17.18 -19.76 7.78
N ASP A 437 17.52 -21.00 7.51
CA ASP A 437 18.92 -21.40 7.33
C ASP A 437 19.41 -20.96 5.95
N PHE A 438 20.27 -19.96 5.89
CA PHE A 438 20.78 -19.40 4.62
C PHE A 438 21.70 -20.34 3.87
N SER A 439 22.27 -21.38 4.52
CA SER A 439 23.13 -22.36 3.85
C SER A 439 22.32 -23.39 3.05
N THR A 440 21.16 -23.77 3.54
CA THR A 440 20.27 -24.75 2.92
C THR A 440 19.03 -24.15 2.26
N GLY A 441 18.69 -22.91 2.62
CA GLY A 441 17.42 -22.26 2.23
C GLY A 441 16.19 -22.81 2.97
N GLN A 442 16.38 -23.70 3.95
CA GLN A 442 15.28 -24.29 4.72
C GLN A 442 14.64 -23.24 5.64
N LYS A 443 13.31 -23.22 5.65
CA LYS A 443 12.52 -22.31 6.48
C LYS A 443 11.66 -23.08 7.45
N THR A 444 11.65 -22.65 8.70
CA THR A 444 10.77 -23.17 9.77
C THR A 444 9.84 -22.05 10.23
N ILE A 445 8.53 -22.31 10.24
CA ILE A 445 7.52 -21.39 10.77
C ILE A 445 7.12 -21.79 12.19
N PHE A 446 6.87 -20.77 13.02
CA PHE A 446 6.28 -20.87 14.35
C PHE A 446 5.04 -19.97 14.36
N ASN A 447 3.85 -20.56 14.50
CA ASN A 447 2.57 -19.87 14.59
C ASN A 447 2.30 -19.50 16.07
N GLN A 448 1.88 -18.23 16.30
CA GLN A 448 1.59 -17.70 17.65
C GLN A 448 0.19 -17.11 17.73
#